data_f3b081a88d72cc342986dd60e6789e51
#
_entry.id   f3b081a88d72cc342986dd60e6789e51
#
_cell.length_a   1.000
_cell.length_b   1.000
_cell.length_c   1.000
_cell.angle_alpha   90.00
_cell.angle_beta   90.00
_cell.angle_gamma   90.00
#
_symmetry.space_group_name_H-M   'P 1'
#
loop_
_entity.id
_entity.type
_entity.pdbx_description
1 polymer ?
#
loop_
_entity_poly.entity_id
_entity_poly.type
_entity_poly.pdbx_seq_one_letter_code
_entity_poly.pdbx_strand_id
1 'polypeptide(L)'
;MKFAGIIAEYDPFHNGHAWQLAQARALGAQRVAVAMSCGLTQRGALPLLPEAVRVQAALACGADLVFALPAPCACAGAEAFARAGVRILAAAGCDALVFGAETPDTALLQKAARVLCSEDYRTALKQQLAAGARSFAAARQAAVQALCPGSDVAALLDKPNNNLAVEYCKAIIEQGVEMQPIALPRQGADHGQALTESAHAAFASASALRALWAEGGVAALAPYVPQKALKLYKQAEYDGKYTDFAVMGHCELALLRAACAEKAPFAAVRGVSEGLEHRLENAVRETASLPALLDALTTVRYPRARMRRLAMDAALGYTAQTPALPPYLHLLGARKEALPLLGETALPLSHSLARLARENETCAQMAAAQSRASDLGALCRAKPEPMGGIYRQKIIFLTN
;
A
#
# COMPACT_ATOMS: atom_id res chain seq x y z
N MET A 1 11.38 7.61 -21.44
CA MET A 1 11.29 6.82 -20.19
C MET A 1 12.43 5.82 -20.16
N LYS A 2 13.43 6.05 -19.32
CA LYS A 2 14.56 5.12 -19.14
C LYS A 2 14.34 4.23 -17.93
N PHE A 3 13.80 4.81 -16.85
CA PHE A 3 13.66 4.14 -15.58
C PHE A 3 12.25 4.34 -15.01
N ALA A 4 11.36 3.37 -15.25
CA ALA A 4 9.98 3.41 -14.79
C ALA A 4 9.86 2.99 -13.33
N GLY A 5 9.01 3.68 -12.58
CA GLY A 5 8.60 3.33 -11.22
C GLY A 5 7.17 2.77 -11.20
N ILE A 6 6.92 1.81 -10.34
CA ILE A 6 5.59 1.27 -10.03
C ILE A 6 5.43 1.24 -8.51
N ILE A 7 4.28 1.68 -7.98
CA ILE A 7 3.93 1.54 -6.57
C ILE A 7 2.93 0.38 -6.47
N ALA A 8 3.22 -0.63 -5.65
CA ALA A 8 2.41 -1.84 -5.60
C ALA A 8 2.37 -2.51 -4.23
N GLU A 9 1.35 -3.32 -4.00
CA GLU A 9 1.24 -4.20 -2.83
C GLU A 9 1.68 -5.63 -3.14
N TYR A 10 1.33 -6.11 -4.35
CA TYR A 10 1.55 -7.50 -4.78
C TYR A 10 0.99 -8.53 -3.77
N ASP A 11 -0.27 -8.38 -3.43
CA ASP A 11 -0.91 -9.16 -2.37
C ASP A 11 -2.12 -10.01 -2.84
N PRO A 12 -1.84 -11.13 -3.56
CA PRO A 12 -0.56 -11.56 -4.12
C PRO A 12 -0.24 -10.91 -5.49
N PHE A 13 1.00 -11.11 -5.99
CA PHE A 13 1.36 -10.78 -7.37
C PHE A 13 0.56 -11.67 -8.34
N HIS A 14 -0.03 -11.07 -9.38
CA HIS A 14 -0.93 -11.76 -10.31
C HIS A 14 -0.73 -11.30 -11.77
N ASN A 15 -1.48 -11.90 -12.70
CA ASN A 15 -1.36 -11.61 -14.14
C ASN A 15 -1.52 -10.12 -14.48
N GLY A 16 -2.39 -9.39 -13.77
CA GLY A 16 -2.53 -7.92 -13.95
C GLY A 16 -1.25 -7.15 -13.61
N HIS A 17 -0.51 -7.58 -12.60
CA HIS A 17 0.78 -6.97 -12.25
C HIS A 17 1.86 -7.33 -13.27
N ALA A 18 1.89 -8.58 -13.76
CA ALA A 18 2.80 -9.00 -14.82
C ALA A 18 2.52 -8.22 -16.11
N TRP A 19 1.26 -8.02 -16.46
CA TRP A 19 0.84 -7.21 -17.59
C TRP A 19 1.31 -5.75 -17.44
N GLN A 20 1.15 -5.14 -16.25
CA GLN A 20 1.62 -3.78 -15.98
C GLN A 20 3.13 -3.64 -16.18
N LEU A 21 3.93 -4.60 -15.68
CA LEU A 21 5.38 -4.63 -15.91
C LEU A 21 5.71 -4.74 -17.41
N ALA A 22 5.00 -5.60 -18.14
CA ALA A 22 5.18 -5.77 -19.59
C ALA A 22 4.80 -4.49 -20.36
N GLN A 23 3.71 -3.79 -19.97
CA GLN A 23 3.34 -2.52 -20.58
C GLN A 23 4.37 -1.42 -20.33
N ALA A 24 4.93 -1.33 -19.13
CA ALA A 24 6.02 -0.39 -18.85
C ALA A 24 7.21 -0.62 -19.80
N ARG A 25 7.56 -1.90 -20.06
CA ARG A 25 8.59 -2.26 -21.04
C ARG A 25 8.21 -1.90 -22.48
N ALA A 26 6.97 -2.20 -22.89
CA ALA A 26 6.47 -1.88 -24.23
C ALA A 26 6.47 -0.36 -24.50
N LEU A 27 6.25 0.45 -23.46
CA LEU A 27 6.35 1.91 -23.53
C LEU A 27 7.80 2.45 -23.50
N GLY A 28 8.79 1.56 -23.53
CA GLY A 28 10.20 1.91 -23.68
C GLY A 28 11.01 1.96 -22.37
N ALA A 29 10.46 1.48 -21.24
CA ALA A 29 11.23 1.40 -20.01
C ALA A 29 12.40 0.43 -20.14
N GLN A 30 13.62 0.93 -20.01
CA GLN A 30 14.83 0.10 -20.00
C GLN A 30 14.96 -0.66 -18.67
N ARG A 31 14.47 -0.06 -17.58
CA ARG A 31 14.46 -0.64 -16.23
C ARG A 31 13.16 -0.30 -15.51
N VAL A 32 12.74 -1.18 -14.61
CA VAL A 32 11.54 -1.00 -13.79
C VAL A 32 11.87 -1.19 -12.32
N ALA A 33 11.66 -0.13 -11.53
CA ALA A 33 11.70 -0.18 -10.08
C ALA A 33 10.30 -0.31 -9.49
N VAL A 34 10.18 -1.02 -8.39
CA VAL A 34 8.93 -1.16 -7.64
C VAL A 34 9.12 -0.64 -6.22
N ALA A 35 8.27 0.28 -5.78
CA ALA A 35 8.07 0.60 -4.37
C ALA A 35 6.96 -0.32 -3.84
N MET A 36 7.35 -1.37 -3.12
CA MET A 36 6.44 -2.43 -2.68
C MET A 36 6.08 -2.27 -1.21
N SER A 37 4.78 -2.31 -0.88
CA SER A 37 4.30 -2.30 0.50
C SER A 37 4.92 -3.41 1.34
N CYS A 38 5.53 -3.06 2.47
CA CYS A 38 6.19 -3.97 3.37
C CYS A 38 5.49 -4.04 4.72
N GLY A 39 5.30 -5.25 5.24
CA GLY A 39 4.65 -5.52 6.52
C GLY A 39 3.14 -5.35 6.50
N LEU A 40 2.61 -4.28 5.93
CA LEU A 40 1.17 -3.98 5.87
C LEU A 40 0.74 -3.59 4.45
N THR A 41 -0.54 -3.82 4.17
CA THR A 41 -1.23 -3.29 2.99
C THR A 41 -1.82 -1.90 3.27
N GLN A 42 -2.15 -1.15 2.22
CA GLN A 42 -2.80 0.16 2.32
C GLN A 42 -4.13 0.11 3.10
N ARG A 43 -4.80 -1.03 3.09
CA ARG A 43 -6.07 -1.26 3.78
C ARG A 43 -5.92 -1.66 5.25
N GLY A 44 -4.69 -1.73 5.77
CA GLY A 44 -4.42 -2.02 7.17
C GLY A 44 -4.50 -3.49 7.54
N ALA A 45 -4.13 -4.39 6.63
CA ALA A 45 -4.01 -5.82 6.89
C ALA A 45 -2.59 -6.31 6.61
N LEU A 46 -2.22 -7.44 7.18
CA LEU A 46 -1.04 -8.17 6.75
C LEU A 46 -1.25 -8.70 5.31
N PRO A 47 -0.22 -8.71 4.45
CA PRO A 47 -0.32 -9.36 3.16
C PRO A 47 -0.42 -10.89 3.31
N LEU A 48 -1.07 -11.55 2.34
CA LEU A 48 -1.21 -13.00 2.29
C LEU A 48 0.15 -13.71 2.35
N LEU A 49 1.12 -13.21 1.57
CA LEU A 49 2.45 -13.80 1.45
C LEU A 49 3.53 -12.88 2.01
N PRO A 50 4.60 -13.46 2.60
CA PRO A 50 5.73 -12.70 3.13
C PRO A 50 6.39 -11.83 2.07
N GLU A 51 7.05 -10.79 2.53
CA GLU A 51 7.78 -9.84 1.69
C GLU A 51 8.74 -10.54 0.72
N ALA A 52 9.55 -11.48 1.19
CA ALA A 52 10.53 -12.19 0.37
C ALA A 52 9.89 -12.93 -0.81
N VAL A 53 8.74 -13.57 -0.62
CA VAL A 53 8.00 -14.28 -1.68
C VAL A 53 7.47 -13.29 -2.72
N ARG A 54 6.94 -12.15 -2.28
CA ARG A 54 6.42 -11.11 -3.18
C ARG A 54 7.52 -10.43 -3.98
N VAL A 55 8.68 -10.17 -3.36
CA VAL A 55 9.88 -9.66 -4.04
C VAL A 55 10.37 -10.63 -5.10
N GLN A 56 10.49 -11.93 -4.75
CA GLN A 56 10.91 -12.96 -5.72
C GLN A 56 9.95 -13.04 -6.90
N ALA A 57 8.64 -13.00 -6.66
CA ALA A 57 7.63 -13.02 -7.72
C ALA A 57 7.75 -11.80 -8.64
N ALA A 58 7.92 -10.60 -8.08
CA ALA A 58 8.09 -9.37 -8.86
C ALA A 58 9.34 -9.42 -9.75
N LEU A 59 10.48 -9.80 -9.18
CA LEU A 59 11.75 -9.95 -9.94
C LEU A 59 11.65 -11.03 -11.02
N ALA A 60 11.08 -12.20 -10.70
CA ALA A 60 10.90 -13.29 -11.65
C ALA A 60 9.97 -12.93 -12.82
N CYS A 61 9.06 -11.96 -12.60
CA CYS A 61 8.08 -11.51 -13.58
C CYS A 61 8.43 -10.17 -14.25
N GLY A 62 9.64 -9.61 -14.04
CA GLY A 62 10.11 -8.51 -14.88
C GLY A 62 10.47 -7.21 -14.16
N ALA A 63 10.33 -7.12 -12.84
CA ALA A 63 10.91 -6.01 -12.07
C ALA A 63 12.44 -6.12 -12.02
N ASP A 64 13.14 -5.00 -12.01
CA ASP A 64 14.60 -4.96 -11.89
C ASP A 64 15.05 -4.65 -10.47
N LEU A 65 14.38 -3.74 -9.80
CA LEU A 65 14.66 -3.31 -8.44
C LEU A 65 13.35 -3.30 -7.62
N VAL A 66 13.42 -3.74 -6.38
CA VAL A 66 12.30 -3.68 -5.45
C VAL A 66 12.73 -2.99 -4.16
N PHE A 67 12.12 -1.85 -3.86
CA PHE A 67 12.32 -1.08 -2.65
C PHE A 67 11.15 -1.28 -1.69
N ALA A 68 11.44 -1.24 -0.40
CA ALA A 68 10.41 -1.25 0.62
C ALA A 68 9.65 0.08 0.67
N LEU A 69 8.33 0.03 0.57
CA LEU A 69 7.45 1.06 1.09
C LEU A 69 7.14 0.68 2.56
N PRO A 70 7.73 1.37 3.56
CA PRO A 70 7.65 0.96 4.96
C PRO A 70 6.22 0.85 5.49
N ALA A 71 5.98 -0.09 6.40
CA ALA A 71 4.65 -0.40 6.93
C ALA A 71 3.84 0.82 7.41
N PRO A 72 4.41 1.80 8.16
CA PRO A 72 3.67 3.00 8.54
C PRO A 72 3.18 3.83 7.35
N CYS A 73 3.96 3.86 6.25
CA CYS A 73 3.60 4.57 5.02
C CYS A 73 2.69 3.73 4.12
N ALA A 74 2.85 2.41 4.13
CA ALA A 74 2.00 1.48 3.39
C ALA A 74 0.58 1.44 3.96
N CYS A 75 0.44 1.35 5.30
CA CYS A 75 -0.84 1.41 6.00
C CYS A 75 -1.32 2.87 6.15
N ALA A 76 -1.68 3.51 5.05
CA ALA A 76 -2.02 4.92 5.06
C ALA A 76 -3.18 5.25 4.11
N GLY A 77 -3.75 6.46 4.22
CA GLY A 77 -4.68 6.98 3.22
C GLY A 77 -4.02 7.13 1.85
N ALA A 78 -4.81 7.22 0.79
CA ALA A 78 -4.31 7.27 -0.58
C ALA A 78 -3.25 8.38 -0.79
N GLU A 79 -3.48 9.56 -0.22
CA GLU A 79 -2.54 10.70 -0.29
C GLU A 79 -1.18 10.36 0.33
N ALA A 80 -1.15 9.91 1.57
CA ALA A 80 0.10 9.61 2.28
C ALA A 80 0.83 8.40 1.65
N PHE A 81 0.09 7.39 1.21
CA PHE A 81 0.61 6.24 0.47
C PHE A 81 1.28 6.68 -0.84
N ALA A 82 0.60 7.52 -1.63
CA ALA A 82 1.12 8.05 -2.88
C ALA A 82 2.38 8.90 -2.68
N ARG A 83 2.35 9.80 -1.69
CA ARG A 83 3.51 10.65 -1.36
C ARG A 83 4.74 9.82 -0.97
N ALA A 84 4.54 8.78 -0.18
CA ALA A 84 5.63 7.90 0.24
C ALA A 84 6.19 7.08 -0.92
N GLY A 85 5.33 6.52 -1.78
CA GLY A 85 5.76 5.74 -2.94
C GLY A 85 6.49 6.60 -3.98
N VAL A 86 5.96 7.79 -4.30
CA VAL A 86 6.60 8.76 -5.21
C VAL A 86 7.97 9.17 -4.67
N ARG A 87 8.09 9.48 -3.36
CA ARG A 87 9.37 9.81 -2.73
C ARG A 87 10.42 8.73 -2.90
N ILE A 88 10.06 7.45 -2.71
CA ILE A 88 10.99 6.33 -2.89
C ILE A 88 11.47 6.25 -4.34
N LEU A 89 10.53 6.29 -5.29
CA LEU A 89 10.86 6.12 -6.71
C LEU A 89 11.63 7.33 -7.27
N ALA A 90 11.28 8.54 -6.85
CA ALA A 90 12.03 9.75 -7.22
C ALA A 90 13.45 9.71 -6.65
N ALA A 91 13.61 9.35 -5.37
CA ALA A 91 14.94 9.22 -4.75
C ALA A 91 15.78 8.09 -5.37
N ALA A 92 15.14 7.06 -5.95
CA ALA A 92 15.80 5.99 -6.71
C ALA A 92 16.14 6.41 -8.15
N GLY A 93 15.74 7.61 -8.60
CA GLY A 93 16.04 8.14 -9.93
C GLY A 93 15.07 7.72 -11.04
N CYS A 94 13.84 7.28 -10.70
CA CYS A 94 12.83 6.96 -11.71
C CYS A 94 12.37 8.24 -12.42
N ASP A 95 12.32 8.20 -13.77
CA ASP A 95 11.87 9.29 -14.63
C ASP A 95 10.39 9.21 -15.03
N ALA A 96 9.72 8.10 -14.72
CA ALA A 96 8.30 7.91 -14.95
C ALA A 96 7.63 7.08 -13.84
N LEU A 97 6.34 7.33 -13.59
CA LEU A 97 5.48 6.53 -12.72
C LEU A 97 4.37 5.89 -13.53
N VAL A 98 4.35 4.55 -13.59
CA VAL A 98 3.37 3.77 -14.34
C VAL A 98 2.35 3.16 -13.38
N PHE A 99 1.07 3.46 -13.56
CA PHE A 99 -0.02 3.00 -12.69
C PHE A 99 -1.29 2.66 -13.47
N GLY A 100 -2.14 1.81 -12.89
CA GLY A 100 -3.44 1.48 -13.45
C GLY A 100 -4.53 2.43 -13.01
N ALA A 101 -5.42 2.82 -13.91
CA ALA A 101 -6.60 3.64 -13.63
C ALA A 101 -7.84 3.09 -14.35
N GLU A 102 -9.03 3.35 -13.79
CA GLU A 102 -10.29 3.04 -14.47
C GLU A 102 -10.52 3.98 -15.67
N THR A 103 -10.03 5.21 -15.55
CA THR A 103 -10.01 6.22 -16.63
C THR A 103 -8.55 6.54 -16.93
N PRO A 104 -7.92 5.89 -17.94
CA PRO A 104 -6.49 6.01 -18.20
C PRO A 104 -6.15 7.29 -19.03
N ASP A 105 -6.81 8.38 -18.71
CA ASP A 105 -6.53 9.70 -19.26
C ASP A 105 -5.58 10.47 -18.34
N THR A 106 -4.28 10.40 -18.64
CA THR A 106 -3.25 11.05 -17.84
C THR A 106 -3.42 12.57 -17.75
N ALA A 107 -3.90 13.22 -18.82
CA ALA A 107 -4.10 14.66 -18.83
C ALA A 107 -5.24 15.07 -17.88
N LEU A 108 -6.34 14.31 -17.89
CA LEU A 108 -7.48 14.54 -17.00
C LEU A 108 -7.10 14.27 -15.53
N LEU A 109 -6.33 13.18 -15.25
CA LEU A 109 -5.81 12.86 -13.91
C LEU A 109 -4.88 13.97 -13.38
N GLN A 110 -3.98 14.49 -14.22
CA GLN A 110 -3.11 15.62 -13.86
C GLN A 110 -3.90 16.91 -13.64
N LYS A 111 -4.97 17.15 -14.43
CA LYS A 111 -5.87 18.30 -14.21
C LYS A 111 -6.52 18.20 -12.84
N ALA A 112 -7.06 17.03 -12.48
CA ALA A 112 -7.63 16.80 -11.15
C ALA A 112 -6.59 17.04 -10.04
N ALA A 113 -5.38 16.52 -10.20
CA ALA A 113 -4.29 16.73 -9.25
C ALA A 113 -3.96 18.21 -9.05
N ARG A 114 -3.85 18.99 -10.13
CA ARG A 114 -3.62 20.45 -10.03
C ARG A 114 -4.74 21.17 -9.28
N VAL A 115 -5.99 20.79 -9.52
CA VAL A 115 -7.14 21.33 -8.76
C VAL A 115 -6.98 21.03 -7.28
N LEU A 116 -6.66 19.79 -6.89
CA LEU A 116 -6.48 19.41 -5.51
C LEU A 116 -5.28 20.08 -4.81
N CYS A 117 -4.28 20.55 -5.57
CA CYS A 117 -3.14 21.30 -5.04
C CYS A 117 -3.45 22.79 -4.84
N SER A 118 -4.55 23.33 -5.41
CA SER A 118 -4.85 24.75 -5.39
C SER A 118 -5.36 25.25 -4.04
N GLU A 119 -5.17 26.55 -3.77
CA GLU A 119 -5.72 27.20 -2.57
C GLU A 119 -7.25 27.32 -2.64
N ASP A 120 -7.79 27.52 -3.86
CA ASP A 120 -9.23 27.54 -4.09
C ASP A 120 -9.90 26.23 -3.66
N TYR A 121 -9.24 25.09 -3.94
CA TYR A 121 -9.75 23.79 -3.47
C TYR A 121 -9.74 23.69 -1.95
N ARG A 122 -8.69 24.15 -1.28
CA ARG A 122 -8.63 24.12 0.19
C ARG A 122 -9.76 24.94 0.81
N THR A 123 -10.04 26.09 0.21
CA THR A 123 -11.15 26.99 0.61
C THR A 123 -12.51 26.32 0.37
N ALA A 124 -12.73 25.79 -0.83
CA ALA A 124 -13.97 25.11 -1.18
C ALA A 124 -14.21 23.87 -0.30
N LEU A 125 -13.17 23.07 -0.03
CA LEU A 125 -13.27 21.90 0.85
C LEU A 125 -13.66 22.29 2.28
N LYS A 126 -13.06 23.33 2.86
CA LYS A 126 -13.45 23.87 4.18
C LYS A 126 -14.91 24.28 4.21
N GLN A 127 -15.39 24.97 3.16
CA GLN A 127 -16.80 25.35 3.04
C GLN A 127 -17.74 24.14 3.00
N GLN A 128 -17.40 23.12 2.19
CA GLN A 128 -18.20 21.89 2.10
C GLN A 128 -18.24 21.11 3.44
N LEU A 129 -17.13 21.07 4.16
CA LEU A 129 -17.08 20.43 5.48
C LEU A 129 -17.91 21.22 6.51
N ALA A 130 -17.81 22.55 6.51
CA ALA A 130 -18.61 23.44 7.39
C ALA A 130 -20.11 23.37 7.07
N ALA A 131 -20.50 23.13 5.81
CA ALA A 131 -21.87 22.95 5.37
C ALA A 131 -22.46 21.57 5.77
N GLY A 132 -21.69 20.73 6.49
CA GLY A 132 -22.20 19.45 7.02
C GLY A 132 -22.18 18.30 6.02
N ALA A 133 -21.20 18.26 5.11
CA ALA A 133 -21.03 17.15 4.20
C ALA A 133 -20.99 15.79 4.96
N ARG A 134 -21.69 14.79 4.42
CA ARG A 134 -21.87 13.46 5.06
C ARG A 134 -20.55 12.71 5.32
N SER A 135 -19.54 12.97 4.50
CA SER A 135 -18.21 12.38 4.62
C SER A 135 -17.16 13.26 3.98
N PHE A 136 -15.87 13.03 4.33
CA PHE A 136 -14.76 13.73 3.68
C PHE A 136 -14.73 13.49 2.16
N ALA A 137 -15.01 12.29 1.70
CA ALA A 137 -15.06 11.97 0.27
C ALA A 137 -16.15 12.78 -0.45
N ALA A 138 -17.35 12.91 0.15
CA ALA A 138 -18.44 13.72 -0.40
C ALA A 138 -18.06 15.22 -0.43
N ALA A 139 -17.44 15.75 0.64
CA ALA A 139 -16.97 17.13 0.69
C ALA A 139 -15.91 17.40 -0.38
N ARG A 140 -14.96 16.48 -0.56
CA ARG A 140 -13.91 16.54 -1.56
C ARG A 140 -14.48 16.60 -2.98
N GLN A 141 -15.41 15.70 -3.30
CA GLN A 141 -16.05 15.64 -4.61
C GLN A 141 -16.85 16.91 -4.88
N ALA A 142 -17.66 17.38 -3.93
CA ALA A 142 -18.44 18.61 -4.06
C ALA A 142 -17.54 19.84 -4.26
N ALA A 143 -16.42 19.94 -3.55
CA ALA A 143 -15.46 21.02 -3.74
C ALA A 143 -14.86 21.03 -5.16
N VAL A 144 -14.47 19.84 -5.67
CA VAL A 144 -13.95 19.72 -7.04
C VAL A 144 -15.04 20.04 -8.07
N GLN A 145 -16.27 19.58 -7.86
CA GLN A 145 -17.39 19.87 -8.75
C GLN A 145 -17.68 21.39 -8.82
N ALA A 146 -17.57 22.09 -7.70
CA ALA A 146 -17.78 23.55 -7.65
C ALA A 146 -16.69 24.31 -8.43
N LEU A 147 -15.44 23.83 -8.41
CA LEU A 147 -14.31 24.45 -9.11
C LEU A 147 -14.21 24.08 -10.58
N CYS A 148 -14.75 22.94 -10.96
CA CYS A 148 -14.72 22.42 -12.33
C CYS A 148 -16.11 22.01 -12.81
N PRO A 149 -17.08 22.94 -12.87
CA PRO A 149 -18.45 22.60 -13.28
C PRO A 149 -18.47 22.10 -14.72
N GLY A 150 -19.27 21.06 -14.97
CA GLY A 150 -19.44 20.46 -16.30
C GLY A 150 -18.23 19.67 -16.81
N SER A 151 -17.25 19.36 -15.95
CA SER A 151 -16.10 18.52 -16.30
C SER A 151 -16.14 17.16 -15.61
N ASP A 152 -15.50 16.14 -16.21
CA ASP A 152 -15.41 14.80 -15.65
C ASP A 152 -14.42 14.68 -14.47
N VAL A 153 -13.78 15.77 -14.07
CA VAL A 153 -12.74 15.78 -13.02
C VAL A 153 -13.28 15.26 -11.68
N ALA A 154 -14.48 15.70 -11.29
CA ALA A 154 -15.10 15.25 -10.04
C ALA A 154 -15.46 13.76 -10.07
N ALA A 155 -15.91 13.23 -11.22
CA ALA A 155 -16.26 11.84 -11.41
C ALA A 155 -15.06 10.89 -11.28
N LEU A 156 -13.83 11.35 -11.52
CA LEU A 156 -12.63 10.56 -11.29
C LEU A 156 -12.51 10.11 -9.84
N LEU A 157 -12.94 10.91 -8.89
CA LEU A 157 -12.79 10.66 -7.45
C LEU A 157 -13.75 9.61 -6.91
N ASP A 158 -14.74 9.18 -7.71
CA ASP A 158 -15.70 8.12 -7.32
C ASP A 158 -15.10 6.73 -7.38
N LYS A 159 -14.08 6.54 -8.22
CA LYS A 159 -13.46 5.23 -8.43
C LYS A 159 -12.14 5.10 -7.69
N PRO A 160 -11.90 3.97 -7.00
CA PRO A 160 -10.76 3.85 -6.07
C PRO A 160 -9.40 3.95 -6.74
N ASN A 161 -9.22 3.42 -7.97
CA ASN A 161 -7.92 3.49 -8.63
C ASN A 161 -7.71 4.83 -9.32
N ASN A 162 -8.76 5.47 -9.86
CA ASN A 162 -8.66 6.86 -10.32
C ASN A 162 -8.30 7.80 -9.16
N ASN A 163 -8.92 7.60 -7.99
CA ASN A 163 -8.59 8.38 -6.81
C ASN A 163 -7.11 8.24 -6.43
N LEU A 164 -6.60 7.01 -6.43
CA LEU A 164 -5.17 6.76 -6.15
C LEU A 164 -4.27 7.33 -7.26
N ALA A 165 -4.67 7.24 -8.54
CA ALA A 165 -3.96 7.81 -9.67
C ALA A 165 -3.86 9.34 -9.58
N VAL A 166 -4.93 10.01 -9.16
CA VAL A 166 -4.93 11.46 -8.90
C VAL A 166 -3.97 11.80 -7.76
N GLU A 167 -3.93 10.99 -6.67
CA GLU A 167 -2.98 11.21 -5.58
C GLU A 167 -1.52 10.98 -6.01
N TYR A 168 -1.24 10.07 -6.94
CA TYR A 168 0.10 9.93 -7.52
C TYR A 168 0.50 11.18 -8.30
N CYS A 169 -0.37 11.70 -9.17
CA CYS A 169 -0.11 12.93 -9.90
C CYS A 169 0.06 14.14 -8.96
N LYS A 170 -0.77 14.20 -7.90
CA LYS A 170 -0.67 15.23 -6.85
C LYS A 170 0.67 15.16 -6.12
N ALA A 171 1.10 13.96 -5.73
CA ALA A 171 2.36 13.74 -5.03
C ALA A 171 3.58 14.14 -5.86
N ILE A 172 3.55 13.91 -7.19
CA ILE A 172 4.58 14.37 -8.12
C ILE A 172 4.66 15.89 -8.11
N ILE A 173 3.51 16.59 -8.20
CA ILE A 173 3.43 18.06 -8.19
C ILE A 173 3.93 18.62 -6.85
N GLU A 174 3.41 18.12 -5.72
CA GLU A 174 3.73 18.63 -4.38
C GLU A 174 5.20 18.43 -3.99
N GLN A 175 5.83 17.36 -4.48
CA GLN A 175 7.25 17.10 -4.21
C GLN A 175 8.19 17.77 -5.22
N GLY A 176 7.65 18.40 -6.28
CA GLY A 176 8.45 19.07 -7.30
C GLY A 176 9.41 18.13 -8.03
N VAL A 177 9.04 16.86 -8.20
CA VAL A 177 9.90 15.86 -8.84
C VAL A 177 9.62 15.74 -10.33
N GLU A 178 10.68 15.60 -11.13
CA GLU A 178 10.60 15.39 -12.58
C GLU A 178 10.29 13.94 -12.90
N MET A 179 9.04 13.54 -12.73
CA MET A 179 8.57 12.18 -12.99
C MET A 179 7.31 12.22 -13.85
N GLN A 180 7.34 11.58 -15.02
CA GLN A 180 6.20 11.55 -15.94
C GLN A 180 5.16 10.54 -15.43
N PRO A 181 3.92 10.92 -15.10
CA PRO A 181 2.85 9.99 -14.82
C PRO A 181 2.35 9.33 -16.10
N ILE A 182 2.13 8.02 -16.06
CA ILE A 182 1.64 7.21 -17.19
C ILE A 182 0.52 6.32 -16.67
N ALA A 183 -0.71 6.64 -17.06
CA ALA A 183 -1.89 5.85 -16.72
C ALA A 183 -2.10 4.72 -17.74
N LEU A 184 -2.26 3.50 -17.24
CA LEU A 184 -2.64 2.32 -18.02
C LEU A 184 -4.10 1.95 -17.74
N PRO A 185 -4.84 1.41 -18.74
CA PRO A 185 -6.17 0.86 -18.49
C PRO A 185 -6.06 -0.35 -17.56
N ARG A 186 -6.97 -0.44 -16.59
CA ARG A 186 -7.04 -1.64 -15.76
C ARG A 186 -7.55 -2.82 -16.58
N GLN A 187 -6.91 -3.98 -16.36
CA GLN A 187 -7.38 -5.26 -16.89
C GLN A 187 -8.08 -6.04 -15.76
N GLY A 188 -9.28 -6.56 -16.03
CA GLY A 188 -10.03 -7.41 -15.11
C GLY A 188 -11.17 -6.73 -14.35
N ALA A 189 -11.85 -7.50 -13.49
CA ALA A 189 -13.03 -7.08 -12.75
C ALA A 189 -12.71 -5.99 -11.70
N ASP A 190 -13.69 -5.14 -11.44
CA ASP A 190 -13.63 -4.13 -10.37
C ASP A 190 -13.52 -4.78 -8.98
N HIS A 191 -13.02 -4.01 -8.01
CA HIS A 191 -12.90 -4.48 -6.63
C HIS A 191 -14.26 -4.95 -6.08
N GLY A 192 -14.30 -6.20 -5.60
CA GLY A 192 -15.49 -6.78 -4.96
C GLY A 192 -16.50 -7.42 -5.91
N GLN A 193 -16.27 -7.44 -7.21
CA GLN A 193 -17.09 -8.19 -8.16
C GLN A 193 -16.66 -9.66 -8.20
N ALA A 194 -17.67 -10.56 -8.30
CA ALA A 194 -17.43 -11.97 -8.56
C ALA A 194 -16.75 -12.17 -9.93
N LEU A 195 -15.93 -13.21 -10.03
CA LEU A 195 -15.32 -13.61 -11.31
C LEU A 195 -16.42 -14.00 -12.29
N THR A 196 -16.59 -13.21 -13.33
CA THR A 196 -17.51 -13.57 -14.44
C THR A 196 -16.73 -14.34 -15.52
N GLU A 197 -17.40 -15.32 -16.14
CA GLU A 197 -16.83 -16.20 -17.20
C GLU A 197 -16.57 -15.48 -18.54
N SER A 198 -16.21 -14.21 -18.55
CA SER A 198 -15.96 -13.46 -19.78
C SER A 198 -14.53 -13.65 -20.30
N ALA A 199 -14.28 -13.26 -21.56
CA ALA A 199 -13.01 -13.42 -22.31
C ALA A 199 -11.74 -12.84 -21.64
N HIS A 200 -11.83 -12.23 -20.46
CA HIS A 200 -10.74 -11.75 -19.63
C HIS A 200 -10.52 -12.62 -18.37
N ALA A 201 -10.89 -13.89 -18.41
CA ALA A 201 -10.83 -14.84 -17.29
C ALA A 201 -9.45 -15.00 -16.62
N ALA A 202 -8.37 -14.49 -17.21
CA ALA A 202 -7.02 -14.54 -16.63
C ALA A 202 -6.70 -13.41 -15.64
N PHE A 203 -7.60 -12.45 -15.43
CA PHE A 203 -7.37 -11.29 -14.56
C PHE A 203 -8.36 -11.26 -13.40
N ALA A 204 -7.86 -11.46 -12.19
CA ALA A 204 -8.63 -11.35 -10.95
C ALA A 204 -8.08 -10.24 -10.07
N SER A 205 -8.95 -9.64 -9.24
CA SER A 205 -8.48 -8.67 -8.25
C SER A 205 -7.72 -9.39 -7.11
N ALA A 206 -6.79 -8.71 -6.46
CA ALA A 206 -6.05 -9.27 -5.33
C ALA A 206 -6.99 -9.75 -4.19
N SER A 207 -8.11 -9.06 -3.95
CA SER A 207 -9.10 -9.49 -2.96
C SER A 207 -9.80 -10.80 -3.35
N ALA A 208 -10.15 -10.97 -4.64
CA ALA A 208 -10.72 -12.22 -5.14
C ALA A 208 -9.71 -13.39 -5.00
N LEU A 209 -8.43 -13.13 -5.29
CA LEU A 209 -7.37 -14.14 -5.15
C LEU A 209 -7.16 -14.57 -3.70
N ARG A 210 -7.26 -13.65 -2.74
CA ARG A 210 -7.19 -14.03 -1.32
C ARG A 210 -8.40 -14.86 -0.88
N ALA A 211 -9.59 -14.57 -1.41
CA ALA A 211 -10.77 -15.41 -1.16
C ALA A 211 -10.59 -16.81 -1.75
N LEU A 212 -10.13 -16.92 -2.99
CA LEU A 212 -9.82 -18.22 -3.62
C LEU A 212 -8.76 -19.01 -2.84
N TRP A 213 -7.72 -18.33 -2.33
CA TRP A 213 -6.73 -18.97 -1.48
C TRP A 213 -7.35 -19.55 -0.21
N ALA A 214 -8.25 -18.81 0.43
CA ALA A 214 -8.89 -19.26 1.66
C ALA A 214 -9.80 -20.49 1.44
N GLU A 215 -10.38 -20.65 0.26
CA GLU A 215 -11.27 -21.75 -0.11
C GLU A 215 -10.53 -22.96 -0.66
N GLY A 216 -9.50 -22.78 -1.48
CA GLY A 216 -8.87 -23.87 -2.24
C GLY A 216 -7.33 -23.83 -2.28
N GLY A 217 -6.71 -23.03 -1.39
CA GLY A 217 -5.25 -22.92 -1.33
C GLY A 217 -4.61 -22.33 -2.60
N VAL A 218 -3.31 -22.56 -2.74
CA VAL A 218 -2.54 -22.06 -3.88
C VAL A 218 -3.00 -22.61 -5.23
N ALA A 219 -3.59 -23.81 -5.26
CA ALA A 219 -4.05 -24.45 -6.49
C ALA A 219 -5.14 -23.62 -7.20
N ALA A 220 -6.03 -22.98 -6.42
CA ALA A 220 -7.09 -22.13 -6.94
C ALA A 220 -6.57 -20.86 -7.64
N LEU A 221 -5.32 -20.45 -7.39
CA LEU A 221 -4.72 -19.27 -8.02
C LEU A 221 -4.11 -19.55 -9.40
N ALA A 222 -3.96 -20.82 -9.80
CA ALA A 222 -3.20 -21.19 -11.01
C ALA A 222 -3.62 -20.46 -12.30
N PRO A 223 -4.91 -20.17 -12.57
CA PRO A 223 -5.32 -19.43 -13.77
C PRO A 223 -4.95 -17.95 -13.75
N TYR A 224 -4.74 -17.37 -12.58
CA TYR A 224 -4.68 -15.91 -12.35
C TYR A 224 -3.29 -15.39 -12.06
N VAL A 225 -2.30 -16.28 -11.87
CA VAL A 225 -0.93 -15.89 -11.54
C VAL A 225 0.07 -16.47 -12.53
N PRO A 226 1.17 -15.75 -12.83
CA PRO A 226 2.21 -16.30 -13.70
C PRO A 226 2.82 -17.58 -13.10
N GLN A 227 3.20 -18.53 -13.97
CA GLN A 227 3.78 -19.82 -13.54
C GLN A 227 5.00 -19.67 -12.63
N LYS A 228 5.82 -18.63 -12.87
CA LYS A 228 6.99 -18.32 -12.04
C LYS A 228 6.58 -17.92 -10.60
N ALA A 229 5.52 -17.13 -10.47
CA ALA A 229 4.95 -16.75 -9.17
C ALA A 229 4.26 -17.94 -8.50
N LEU A 230 3.50 -18.74 -9.26
CA LEU A 230 2.79 -19.91 -8.74
C LEU A 230 3.74 -20.93 -8.09
N LYS A 231 4.94 -21.16 -8.68
CA LYS A 231 5.96 -22.02 -8.07
C LYS A 231 6.37 -21.51 -6.68
N LEU A 232 6.61 -20.21 -6.55
CA LEU A 232 6.99 -19.58 -5.28
C LEU A 232 5.87 -19.69 -4.24
N TYR A 233 4.63 -19.56 -4.66
CA TYR A 233 3.46 -19.64 -3.79
C TYR A 233 3.22 -21.08 -3.30
N LYS A 234 3.39 -22.09 -4.16
CA LYS A 234 3.35 -23.50 -3.77
C LYS A 234 4.39 -23.83 -2.71
N GLN A 235 5.61 -23.31 -2.87
CA GLN A 235 6.65 -23.48 -1.87
C GLN A 235 6.31 -22.76 -0.57
N ALA A 236 5.79 -21.54 -0.65
CA ALA A 236 5.37 -20.78 0.53
C ALA A 236 4.23 -21.47 1.31
N GLU A 237 3.25 -22.04 0.60
CA GLU A 237 2.17 -22.83 1.21
C GLU A 237 2.71 -24.08 1.89
N TYR A 238 3.56 -24.85 1.22
CA TYR A 238 4.20 -26.05 1.76
C TYR A 238 5.02 -25.74 3.03
N ASP A 239 5.75 -24.63 3.03
CA ASP A 239 6.55 -24.16 4.17
C ASP A 239 5.70 -23.56 5.30
N GLY A 240 4.39 -23.34 5.10
CA GLY A 240 3.52 -22.62 6.03
C GLY A 240 3.81 -21.11 6.10
N LYS A 241 4.43 -20.55 5.06
CA LYS A 241 4.82 -19.14 4.95
C LYS A 241 3.72 -18.31 4.27
N TYR A 242 2.54 -18.30 4.85
CA TYR A 242 1.43 -17.45 4.44
C TYR A 242 0.69 -16.96 5.68
N THR A 243 0.00 -15.84 5.58
CA THR A 243 -0.74 -15.26 6.70
C THR A 243 -2.01 -16.05 6.99
N ASP A 244 -2.13 -16.53 8.24
CA ASP A 244 -3.40 -16.98 8.79
C ASP A 244 -4.18 -15.76 9.30
N PHE A 245 -5.22 -15.38 8.57
CA PHE A 245 -6.01 -14.18 8.89
C PHE A 245 -6.86 -14.35 10.16
N ALA A 246 -7.18 -15.58 10.58
CA ALA A 246 -7.85 -15.80 11.86
C ALA A 246 -6.89 -15.53 13.02
N VAL A 247 -5.67 -16.08 12.95
CA VAL A 247 -4.60 -15.78 13.91
C VAL A 247 -4.28 -14.29 13.94
N MET A 248 -4.17 -13.63 12.77
CA MET A 248 -3.97 -12.18 12.69
C MET A 248 -5.05 -11.41 13.45
N GLY A 249 -6.32 -11.77 13.28
CA GLY A 249 -7.43 -11.11 13.98
C GLY A 249 -7.35 -11.25 15.50
N HIS A 250 -6.95 -12.42 15.99
CA HIS A 250 -6.75 -12.65 17.43
C HIS A 250 -5.53 -11.89 17.97
N CYS A 251 -4.39 -11.92 17.26
CA CYS A 251 -3.19 -11.20 17.67
C CYS A 251 -3.43 -9.68 17.74
N GLU A 252 -4.08 -9.11 16.71
CA GLU A 252 -4.41 -7.69 16.69
C GLU A 252 -5.33 -7.31 17.85
N LEU A 253 -6.40 -8.08 18.08
CA LEU A 253 -7.31 -7.82 19.20
C LEU A 253 -6.61 -7.97 20.55
N ALA A 254 -5.69 -8.92 20.71
CA ALA A 254 -4.90 -9.09 21.92
C ALA A 254 -4.00 -7.86 22.20
N LEU A 255 -3.34 -7.33 21.16
CA LEU A 255 -2.52 -6.12 21.27
C LEU A 255 -3.38 -4.92 21.68
N LEU A 256 -4.55 -4.74 21.07
CA LEU A 256 -5.48 -3.67 21.39
C LEU A 256 -6.00 -3.78 22.84
N ARG A 257 -6.34 -5.00 23.30
CA ARG A 257 -6.79 -5.24 24.67
C ARG A 257 -5.67 -5.01 25.70
N ALA A 258 -4.44 -5.41 25.37
CA ALA A 258 -3.29 -5.14 26.23
C ALA A 258 -3.06 -3.62 26.39
N ALA A 259 -3.22 -2.83 25.32
CA ALA A 259 -3.13 -1.38 25.38
C ALA A 259 -4.20 -0.76 26.30
N CYS A 260 -5.39 -1.36 26.42
CA CYS A 260 -6.45 -0.87 27.30
C CYS A 260 -6.13 -0.96 28.82
N ALA A 261 -4.99 -1.51 29.21
CA ALA A 261 -4.49 -1.45 30.57
C ALA A 261 -3.89 -0.08 30.91
N GLU A 262 -3.50 0.70 29.91
CA GLU A 262 -2.94 2.03 30.06
C GLU A 262 -4.03 3.10 30.22
N LYS A 263 -3.66 4.24 30.80
CA LYS A 263 -4.54 5.42 30.87
C LYS A 263 -4.59 6.10 29.51
N ALA A 264 -5.82 6.31 28.98
CA ALA A 264 -6.04 6.91 27.67
C ALA A 264 -5.28 6.20 26.52
N PRO A 265 -5.49 4.89 26.34
CA PRO A 265 -4.61 3.98 25.57
C PRO A 265 -4.41 4.38 24.11
N PHE A 266 -5.37 5.07 23.51
CA PHE A 266 -5.37 5.38 22.08
C PHE A 266 -5.26 6.88 21.77
N ALA A 267 -5.06 7.75 22.77
CA ALA A 267 -5.02 9.20 22.60
C ALA A 267 -3.88 9.68 21.68
N ALA A 268 -2.73 8.97 21.68
CA ALA A 268 -1.57 9.32 20.86
C ALA A 268 -1.55 8.65 19.47
N VAL A 269 -2.52 7.79 19.17
CA VAL A 269 -2.56 7.05 17.89
C VAL A 269 -2.73 8.02 16.72
N ARG A 270 -1.93 7.85 15.66
CA ARG A 270 -2.03 8.73 14.49
C ARG A 270 -3.41 8.62 13.83
N GLY A 271 -3.93 9.75 13.36
CA GLY A 271 -5.23 9.82 12.70
C GLY A 271 -6.45 9.78 13.64
N VAL A 272 -6.22 9.73 14.94
CA VAL A 272 -7.25 9.95 15.96
C VAL A 272 -7.70 11.41 15.96
N SER A 273 -9.00 11.63 15.98
CA SER A 273 -9.65 12.95 16.09
C SER A 273 -11.08 12.79 16.56
N GLU A 274 -11.62 13.82 17.19
CA GLU A 274 -13.06 13.93 17.48
C GLU A 274 -13.62 12.79 18.38
N GLY A 275 -12.85 12.30 19.35
CA GLY A 275 -13.28 11.24 20.28
C GLY A 275 -13.19 9.81 19.69
N LEU A 276 -12.49 9.62 18.57
CA LEU A 276 -12.25 8.28 18.00
C LEU A 276 -11.45 7.39 18.94
N GLU A 277 -10.59 7.94 19.79
CA GLU A 277 -9.85 7.21 20.83
C GLU A 277 -10.78 6.52 21.82
N HIS A 278 -11.80 7.21 22.31
CA HIS A 278 -12.80 6.65 23.22
C HIS A 278 -13.70 5.64 22.53
N ARG A 279 -14.07 5.91 21.27
CA ARG A 279 -14.85 4.98 20.47
C ARG A 279 -14.08 3.68 20.22
N LEU A 280 -12.78 3.77 19.91
CA LEU A 280 -11.91 2.61 19.74
C LEU A 280 -11.78 1.83 21.05
N GLU A 281 -11.54 2.48 22.17
CA GLU A 281 -11.46 1.85 23.48
C GLU A 281 -12.73 1.09 23.84
N ASN A 282 -13.91 1.71 23.70
CA ASN A 282 -15.19 1.07 23.97
C ASN A 282 -15.41 -0.14 23.06
N ALA A 283 -15.16 0.01 21.76
CA ALA A 283 -15.30 -1.10 20.80
C ALA A 283 -14.35 -2.29 21.14
N VAL A 284 -13.10 -2.03 21.57
CA VAL A 284 -12.16 -3.07 22.01
C VAL A 284 -12.66 -3.81 23.25
N ARG A 285 -13.29 -3.10 24.21
CA ARG A 285 -13.84 -3.70 25.45
C ARG A 285 -15.08 -4.52 25.19
N GLU A 286 -15.92 -4.12 24.26
CA GLU A 286 -17.25 -4.69 24.03
C GLU A 286 -17.25 -5.83 22.97
N THR A 287 -16.20 -5.96 22.15
CA THR A 287 -16.18 -6.94 21.04
C THR A 287 -15.19 -8.09 21.27
N ALA A 288 -15.53 -9.27 20.74
CA ALA A 288 -14.74 -10.48 20.88
C ALA A 288 -14.03 -10.92 19.58
N SER A 289 -14.22 -10.18 18.48
CA SER A 289 -13.58 -10.47 17.20
C SER A 289 -13.23 -9.19 16.45
N LEU A 290 -12.21 -9.25 15.58
CA LEU A 290 -11.82 -8.13 14.74
C LEU A 290 -12.93 -7.68 13.78
N PRO A 291 -13.70 -8.57 13.13
CA PRO A 291 -14.85 -8.14 12.33
C PRO A 291 -15.88 -7.34 13.13
N ALA A 292 -16.28 -7.83 14.32
CA ALA A 292 -17.23 -7.13 15.19
C ALA A 292 -16.69 -5.76 15.66
N LEU A 293 -15.41 -5.68 16.00
CA LEU A 293 -14.74 -4.41 16.34
C LEU A 293 -14.84 -3.41 15.17
N LEU A 294 -14.52 -3.86 13.96
CA LEU A 294 -14.59 -2.99 12.78
C LEU A 294 -16.01 -2.56 12.44
N ASP A 295 -17.00 -3.43 12.67
CA ASP A 295 -18.42 -3.09 12.49
C ASP A 295 -18.86 -2.02 13.49
N ALA A 296 -18.49 -2.14 14.78
CA ALA A 296 -18.76 -1.15 15.82
C ALA A 296 -18.09 0.22 15.54
N LEU A 297 -16.94 0.24 14.91
CA LEU A 297 -16.21 1.46 14.56
C LEU A 297 -16.73 2.14 13.30
N THR A 298 -17.28 1.38 12.34
CA THR A 298 -17.64 1.87 11.01
C THR A 298 -18.90 2.73 11.06
N THR A 299 -18.87 3.88 10.37
CA THR A 299 -20.02 4.77 10.16
C THR A 299 -19.95 5.40 8.77
N VAL A 300 -20.99 6.14 8.38
CA VAL A 300 -20.97 6.95 7.15
C VAL A 300 -19.79 7.96 7.16
N ARG A 301 -19.51 8.56 8.33
CA ARG A 301 -18.39 9.49 8.49
C ARG A 301 -17.02 8.80 8.54
N TYR A 302 -16.97 7.59 9.09
CA TYR A 302 -15.75 6.80 9.29
C TYR A 302 -15.82 5.48 8.52
N PRO A 303 -15.41 5.46 7.23
CA PRO A 303 -15.45 4.27 6.40
C PRO A 303 -14.60 3.13 6.97
N ARG A 304 -15.03 1.87 6.75
CA ARG A 304 -14.38 0.66 7.25
C ARG A 304 -12.86 0.61 7.00
N ALA A 305 -12.41 1.03 5.80
CA ALA A 305 -10.99 1.04 5.48
C ALA A 305 -10.18 2.02 6.37
N ARG A 306 -10.77 3.18 6.75
CA ARG A 306 -10.14 4.11 7.70
C ARG A 306 -10.07 3.50 9.10
N MET A 307 -11.16 2.88 9.55
CA MET A 307 -11.21 2.24 10.87
C MET A 307 -10.28 1.03 10.95
N ARG A 308 -10.15 0.29 9.86
CA ARG A 308 -9.21 -0.83 9.78
C ARG A 308 -7.75 -0.38 9.95
N ARG A 309 -7.36 0.72 9.30
CA ARG A 309 -6.03 1.32 9.50
C ARG A 309 -5.83 1.85 10.91
N LEU A 310 -6.84 2.53 11.47
CA LEU A 310 -6.78 3.06 12.83
C LEU A 310 -6.56 1.94 13.86
N ALA A 311 -7.29 0.84 13.75
CA ALA A 311 -7.14 -0.32 14.62
C ALA A 311 -5.73 -0.93 14.50
N MET A 312 -5.20 -1.09 13.28
CA MET A 312 -3.85 -1.59 13.06
C MET A 312 -2.77 -0.62 13.57
N ASP A 313 -2.94 0.68 13.35
CA ASP A 313 -2.03 1.70 13.87
C ASP A 313 -2.00 1.69 15.41
N ALA A 314 -3.15 1.51 16.04
CA ALA A 314 -3.26 1.39 17.50
C ALA A 314 -2.59 0.09 18.01
N ALA A 315 -2.85 -1.04 17.35
CA ALA A 315 -2.25 -2.33 17.72
C ALA A 315 -0.71 -2.31 17.61
N LEU A 316 -0.17 -1.61 16.61
CA LEU A 316 1.27 -1.48 16.40
C LEU A 316 1.91 -0.28 17.13
N GLY A 317 1.12 0.54 17.83
CA GLY A 317 1.60 1.72 18.52
C GLY A 317 2.17 2.81 17.60
N TYR A 318 1.54 3.02 16.43
CA TYR A 318 1.89 4.11 15.53
C TYR A 318 1.24 5.41 16.00
N THR A 319 2.08 6.39 16.31
CA THR A 319 1.66 7.69 16.87
C THR A 319 1.92 8.83 15.87
N ALA A 320 1.57 10.05 16.25
CA ALA A 320 1.88 11.24 15.47
C ALA A 320 3.40 11.46 15.26
N GLN A 321 4.26 10.90 16.14
CA GLN A 321 5.72 10.94 15.99
C GLN A 321 6.27 9.87 15.03
N THR A 322 5.47 8.87 14.64
CA THR A 322 5.89 7.90 13.61
C THR A 322 6.16 8.64 12.31
N PRO A 323 7.35 8.50 11.69
CA PRO A 323 7.70 9.27 10.49
C PRO A 323 6.66 9.08 9.38
N ALA A 324 6.19 10.20 8.82
CA ALA A 324 5.13 10.19 7.80
C ALA A 324 5.65 9.85 6.40
N LEU A 325 6.95 10.02 6.14
CA LEU A 325 7.60 9.75 4.87
C LEU A 325 8.81 8.85 5.05
N PRO A 326 9.12 7.98 4.07
CA PRO A 326 10.32 7.14 4.10
C PRO A 326 11.59 8.00 4.17
N PRO A 327 12.44 7.81 5.20
CA PRO A 327 13.69 8.57 5.32
C PRO A 327 14.87 7.91 4.59
N TYR A 328 14.67 6.75 3.99
CA TYR A 328 15.70 5.94 3.33
C TYR A 328 15.12 5.11 2.17
N LEU A 329 16.02 4.55 1.39
CA LEU A 329 15.75 3.52 0.38
C LEU A 329 16.21 2.15 0.92
N HIS A 330 15.28 1.29 1.31
CA HIS A 330 15.57 -0.09 1.69
C HIS A 330 15.40 -0.99 0.48
N LEU A 331 16.52 -1.46 -0.09
CA LEU A 331 16.54 -2.32 -1.27
C LEU A 331 16.31 -3.78 -0.85
N LEU A 332 15.17 -4.34 -1.23
CA LEU A 332 14.76 -5.70 -0.89
C LEU A 332 15.24 -6.73 -1.89
N GLY A 333 15.27 -6.36 -3.15
CA GLY A 333 15.70 -7.25 -4.22
C GLY A 333 16.10 -6.53 -5.49
N ALA A 334 16.99 -7.18 -6.26
CA ALA A 334 17.54 -6.61 -7.48
C ALA A 334 17.88 -7.70 -8.51
N ARG A 335 17.82 -7.32 -9.79
CA ARG A 335 18.63 -7.93 -10.84
C ARG A 335 20.01 -7.28 -10.80
N LYS A 336 21.07 -8.08 -10.86
CA LYS A 336 22.45 -7.56 -10.73
C LYS A 336 22.76 -6.48 -11.76
N GLU A 337 22.23 -6.61 -12.96
CA GLU A 337 22.42 -5.68 -14.08
C GLU A 337 21.75 -4.32 -13.87
N ALA A 338 20.86 -4.20 -12.88
CA ALA A 338 20.18 -2.95 -12.54
C ALA A 338 20.88 -2.15 -11.44
N LEU A 339 21.79 -2.75 -10.69
CA LEU A 339 22.51 -2.08 -9.60
C LEU A 339 23.30 -0.84 -10.02
N PRO A 340 23.97 -0.80 -11.20
CA PRO A 340 24.69 0.39 -11.65
C PRO A 340 23.81 1.63 -11.88
N LEU A 341 22.47 1.45 -11.97
CA LEU A 341 21.52 2.57 -12.09
C LEU A 341 21.31 3.32 -10.77
N LEU A 342 21.62 2.67 -9.66
CA LEU A 342 21.57 3.26 -8.33
C LEU A 342 22.89 4.02 -8.12
N GLY A 343 23.00 5.20 -8.76
CA GLY A 343 24.09 6.14 -8.55
C GLY A 343 24.01 6.81 -7.18
N GLU A 344 24.35 8.09 -7.08
CA GLU A 344 24.08 8.89 -5.89
C GLU A 344 22.57 9.04 -5.72
N THR A 345 22.01 8.50 -4.62
CA THR A 345 20.61 8.61 -4.28
C THR A 345 20.37 9.75 -3.30
N ALA A 346 19.24 10.46 -3.45
CA ALA A 346 18.88 11.57 -2.57
C ALA A 346 18.57 11.15 -1.11
N LEU A 347 18.43 9.86 -0.86
CA LEU A 347 18.19 9.26 0.45
C LEU A 347 19.22 8.17 0.73
N PRO A 348 19.56 7.89 2.01
CA PRO A 348 20.39 6.76 2.37
C PRO A 348 19.87 5.46 1.76
N LEU A 349 20.74 4.71 1.09
CA LEU A 349 20.40 3.47 0.41
C LEU A 349 21.15 2.29 1.05
N SER A 350 20.43 1.25 1.42
CA SER A 350 21.00 -0.03 1.85
C SER A 350 20.01 -1.19 1.66
N HIS A 351 20.55 -2.39 1.54
CA HIS A 351 19.77 -3.63 1.68
C HIS A 351 19.62 -4.09 3.14
N SER A 352 20.35 -3.47 4.06
CA SER A 352 20.32 -3.80 5.49
C SER A 352 19.50 -2.76 6.26
N LEU A 353 18.35 -3.16 6.77
CA LEU A 353 17.54 -2.29 7.62
C LEU A 353 18.28 -1.88 8.89
N ALA A 354 19.12 -2.77 9.45
CA ALA A 354 19.95 -2.48 10.62
C ALA A 354 20.98 -1.38 10.34
N ARG A 355 21.52 -1.30 9.12
CA ARG A 355 22.42 -0.21 8.70
C ARG A 355 21.61 1.09 8.56
N LEU A 356 20.50 1.06 7.85
CA LEU A 356 19.63 2.23 7.65
C LEU A 356 19.16 2.83 8.99
N ALA A 357 18.86 2.00 9.98
CA ALA A 357 18.43 2.44 11.32
C ALA A 357 19.54 3.23 12.06
N ARG A 358 20.79 3.16 11.64
CA ARG A 358 21.93 3.88 12.27
C ARG A 358 22.24 5.22 11.61
N GLU A 359 21.59 5.56 10.50
CA GLU A 359 21.87 6.80 9.76
C GLU A 359 21.46 8.04 10.57
N ASN A 360 20.29 8.02 11.18
CA ASN A 360 19.79 9.06 12.08
C ASN A 360 18.56 8.58 12.85
N GLU A 361 18.07 9.41 13.76
CA GLU A 361 16.93 9.07 14.62
C GLU A 361 15.63 8.79 13.83
N THR A 362 15.34 9.57 12.79
CA THR A 362 14.16 9.34 11.95
C THR A 362 14.21 8.00 11.25
N CYS A 363 15.41 7.60 10.78
CA CYS A 363 15.64 6.29 10.19
C CYS A 363 15.47 5.17 11.24
N ALA A 364 15.96 5.36 12.46
CA ALA A 364 15.79 4.41 13.56
C ALA A 364 14.30 4.23 13.91
N GLN A 365 13.55 5.32 14.04
CA GLN A 365 12.11 5.29 14.33
C GLN A 365 11.32 4.58 13.22
N MET A 366 11.60 4.87 11.95
CA MET A 366 10.96 4.20 10.83
C MET A 366 11.28 2.71 10.80
N ALA A 367 12.55 2.33 11.02
CA ALA A 367 12.97 0.94 11.04
C ALA A 367 12.31 0.16 12.20
N ALA A 368 12.20 0.76 13.39
CA ALA A 368 11.50 0.17 14.53
C ALA A 368 10.00 0.00 14.25
N ALA A 369 9.36 0.99 13.65
CA ALA A 369 7.95 0.90 13.25
C ALA A 369 7.73 -0.20 12.18
N GLN A 370 8.60 -0.29 11.20
CA GLN A 370 8.61 -1.35 10.18
C GLN A 370 8.78 -2.73 10.81
N SER A 371 9.69 -2.87 11.80
CA SER A 371 9.95 -4.15 12.48
C SER A 371 8.72 -4.65 13.22
N ARG A 372 7.97 -3.78 13.94
CA ARG A 372 6.74 -4.19 14.64
C ARG A 372 5.72 -4.84 13.69
N ALA A 373 5.51 -4.26 12.51
CA ALA A 373 4.62 -4.85 11.51
C ALA A 373 5.15 -6.18 10.96
N SER A 374 6.47 -6.27 10.72
CA SER A 374 7.12 -7.50 10.26
C SER A 374 7.02 -8.62 11.29
N ASP A 375 7.21 -8.30 12.57
CA ASP A 375 7.15 -9.25 13.68
C ASP A 375 5.72 -9.75 13.91
N LEU A 376 4.72 -8.88 13.81
CA LEU A 376 3.32 -9.30 13.80
C LEU A 376 3.06 -10.25 12.62
N GLY A 377 3.55 -9.90 11.43
CA GLY A 377 3.43 -10.76 10.25
C GLY A 377 4.10 -12.12 10.43
N ALA A 378 5.27 -12.17 11.05
CA ALA A 378 5.98 -13.40 11.35
C ALA A 378 5.21 -14.32 12.32
N LEU A 379 4.59 -13.72 13.35
CA LEU A 379 3.77 -14.44 14.32
C LEU A 379 2.47 -15.00 13.70
N CYS A 380 1.86 -14.25 12.77
CA CYS A 380 0.58 -14.60 12.16
C CYS A 380 0.69 -15.54 10.95
N ARG A 381 1.85 -16.12 10.65
CA ARG A 381 1.99 -17.15 9.61
C ARG A 381 1.37 -18.47 10.07
N ALA A 382 0.93 -19.29 9.11
CA ALA A 382 0.47 -20.65 9.39
C ALA A 382 1.54 -21.46 10.17
N LYS A 383 2.83 -21.22 9.86
CA LYS A 383 3.96 -21.67 10.69
C LYS A 383 4.68 -20.42 11.22
N PRO A 384 4.45 -20.02 12.48
CA PRO A 384 5.02 -18.82 13.05
C PRO A 384 6.54 -18.80 13.02
N GLU A 385 7.10 -17.62 12.84
CA GLU A 385 8.55 -17.39 12.83
C GLU A 385 8.98 -16.45 13.95
N PRO A 386 10.24 -16.54 14.43
CA PRO A 386 10.76 -15.61 15.46
C PRO A 386 10.79 -14.16 15.01
N MET A 387 10.68 -13.22 15.98
CA MET A 387 10.78 -11.79 15.74
C MET A 387 12.18 -11.35 15.26
N GLY A 388 12.26 -10.13 14.72
CA GLY A 388 13.50 -9.50 14.26
C GLY A 388 14.00 -10.07 12.93
N GLY A 389 13.19 -10.82 12.21
CA GLY A 389 13.54 -11.41 10.91
C GLY A 389 13.95 -10.37 9.88
N ILE A 390 13.27 -9.21 9.87
CA ILE A 390 13.53 -8.14 8.90
C ILE A 390 14.95 -7.55 9.00
N TYR A 391 15.56 -7.53 10.18
CA TYR A 391 16.94 -7.06 10.36
C TYR A 391 18.00 -8.05 9.86
N ARG A 392 17.61 -9.33 9.69
CA ARG A 392 18.49 -10.42 9.20
C ARG A 392 18.21 -10.76 7.74
N GLN A 393 17.19 -10.14 7.14
CA GLN A 393 16.81 -10.38 5.75
C GLN A 393 17.96 -10.01 4.82
N LYS A 394 18.34 -10.93 3.94
CA LYS A 394 19.32 -10.69 2.88
C LYS A 394 18.61 -10.15 1.65
N ILE A 395 19.32 -9.33 0.88
CA ILE A 395 18.84 -8.90 -0.44
C ILE A 395 18.59 -10.12 -1.33
N ILE A 396 17.51 -10.06 -2.07
CA ILE A 396 17.12 -11.10 -3.03
C ILE A 396 17.70 -10.75 -4.38
N PHE A 397 18.60 -11.57 -4.90
CA PHE A 397 19.07 -11.47 -6.27
C PHE A 397 18.37 -12.47 -7.17
N LEU A 398 17.90 -12.01 -8.32
CA LEU A 398 17.58 -12.88 -9.43
C LEU A 398 18.85 -13.02 -10.28
N THR A 399 19.40 -14.22 -10.33
CA THR A 399 20.40 -14.63 -11.33
C THR A 399 19.66 -15.20 -12.52
N ASN A 400 20.03 -14.76 -13.71
CA ASN A 400 19.48 -15.30 -14.98
C ASN A 400 19.77 -16.78 -15.10
#